data_3aed5dab8efd48eb577c485a3184e8da
#
_entry.id   3aed5dab8efd48eb577c485a3184e8da
#
_cell.length_a   1.000
_cell.length_b   1.000
_cell.length_c   1.000
_cell.angle_alpha   90.00
_cell.angle_beta   90.00
_cell.angle_gamma   90.00
#
_symmetry.space_group_name_H-M   'P 1'
#
loop_
_entity.id
_entity.type
_entity.pdbx_description
1 polymer ?
#
loop_
_entity_poly.entity_id
_entity_poly.type
_entity_poly.pdbx_seq_one_letter_code
_entity_poly.pdbx_strand_id
1 'polypeptide(L)'
;MKFYVSLFLILISIKAFAHQPKLIKYSPSKENPHKVVYPEISKAYYGKLSGEAHYYTISSEKDFLFYTGILSPKVDESYKWLSLDILDKNNNIIYQADGSQYKWNAWYEPYARDWYWKGPEIGGEINQETGFKKSFLIEAGTYKIKVYNNDNLGNYSLAVGEAEFFGSNTFEKIITWIQIIFYIGPYMDIAYWKKFDVTAYIPHIMLLALFFLLYIVIKKIFYKKKNYLE
;
A
#
# COMPACT_ATOMS: atom_id res chain seq x y z
N MET A 1 17.80 1.25 33.06
CA MET A 1 18.29 1.75 31.77
C MET A 1 18.32 0.67 30.67
N LYS A 2 18.91 -0.52 30.90
CA LYS A 2 19.00 -1.62 29.91
C LYS A 2 17.63 -2.12 29.43
N PHE A 3 16.62 -2.21 30.29
CA PHE A 3 15.26 -2.66 29.93
C PHE A 3 14.55 -1.71 28.97
N TYR A 4 14.71 -0.40 29.11
CA TYR A 4 14.13 0.61 28.21
C TYR A 4 14.80 0.61 26.83
N VAL A 5 16.08 0.30 26.77
CA VAL A 5 16.81 0.16 25.50
C VAL A 5 16.32 -1.06 24.73
N SER A 6 16.07 -2.19 25.42
CA SER A 6 15.51 -3.39 24.79
C SER A 6 14.09 -3.18 24.29
N LEU A 7 13.22 -2.50 25.05
CA LEU A 7 11.86 -2.15 24.64
C LEU A 7 11.87 -1.17 23.46
N PHE A 8 12.79 -0.21 23.44
CA PHE A 8 12.98 0.72 22.35
C PHE A 8 13.48 0.01 21.07
N LEU A 9 14.39 -0.95 21.19
CA LEU A 9 14.87 -1.76 20.07
C LEU A 9 13.78 -2.68 19.48
N ILE A 10 12.86 -3.19 20.30
CA ILE A 10 11.71 -3.98 19.82
C ILE A 10 10.74 -3.09 19.03
N LEU A 11 10.59 -1.82 19.38
CA LEU A 11 9.74 -0.87 18.64
C LEU A 11 10.39 -0.39 17.33
N ILE A 12 11.71 -0.50 17.16
CA ILE A 12 12.42 -0.12 15.94
C ILE A 12 12.38 -1.22 14.87
N SER A 13 12.07 -2.46 15.23
CA SER A 13 11.93 -3.57 14.28
C SER A 13 10.62 -3.54 13.46
N ILE A 14 9.98 -2.37 13.32
CA ILE A 14 8.89 -2.17 12.36
C ILE A 14 9.51 -2.26 10.97
N LYS A 15 9.30 -3.40 10.32
CA LYS A 15 9.76 -3.64 8.96
C LYS A 15 9.23 -2.54 8.04
N ALA A 16 10.10 -2.00 7.21
CA ALA A 16 9.74 -1.01 6.23
C ALA A 16 8.69 -1.59 5.26
N PHE A 17 7.66 -0.83 4.96
CA PHE A 17 6.69 -1.20 3.93
C PHE A 17 7.29 -0.90 2.56
N ALA A 18 7.22 -1.84 1.62
CA ALA A 18 7.75 -1.66 0.27
C ALA A 18 6.99 -0.57 -0.52
N HIS A 19 5.69 -0.42 -0.28
CA HIS A 19 4.84 0.56 -0.96
C HIS A 19 4.11 1.45 0.03
N GLN A 20 4.00 2.75 -0.28
CA GLN A 20 3.15 3.66 0.49
C GLN A 20 1.67 3.37 0.17
N PRO A 21 0.84 2.93 1.13
CA PRO A 21 -0.55 2.61 0.87
C PRO A 21 -1.40 3.88 0.69
N LYS A 22 -2.28 3.86 -0.31
CA LYS A 22 -3.23 4.92 -0.64
C LYS A 22 -4.62 4.32 -0.88
N LEU A 23 -5.58 4.65 -0.03
CA LEU A 23 -6.95 4.17 -0.18
C LEU A 23 -7.74 5.11 -1.11
N ILE A 24 -8.33 4.54 -2.15
CA ILE A 24 -9.16 5.23 -3.14
C ILE A 24 -10.64 4.94 -2.83
N LYS A 25 -11.32 5.90 -2.20
CA LYS A 25 -12.72 5.77 -1.74
C LYS A 25 -13.75 6.27 -2.75
N TYR A 26 -13.33 6.60 -3.95
CA TYR A 26 -14.19 7.07 -5.05
C TYR A 26 -13.82 6.32 -6.33
N SER A 27 -14.61 6.46 -7.37
CA SER A 27 -14.33 5.87 -8.69
C SER A 27 -13.63 6.93 -9.56
N PRO A 28 -12.29 6.85 -9.72
CA PRO A 28 -11.57 7.80 -10.57
C PRO A 28 -11.91 7.55 -12.03
N SER A 29 -12.69 8.44 -12.64
CA SER A 29 -13.13 8.33 -14.03
C SER A 29 -12.07 8.85 -15.03
N LYS A 30 -12.34 8.66 -16.31
CA LYS A 30 -11.50 9.19 -17.40
C LYS A 30 -11.40 10.71 -17.36
N GLU A 31 -12.49 11.39 -17.01
CA GLU A 31 -12.63 12.84 -16.92
C GLU A 31 -12.05 13.39 -15.63
N ASN A 32 -12.11 12.60 -14.55
CA ASN A 32 -11.58 12.96 -13.23
C ASN A 32 -10.68 11.86 -12.67
N PRO A 33 -9.50 11.65 -13.28
CA PRO A 33 -8.58 10.59 -12.87
C PRO A 33 -7.90 10.91 -11.54
N HIS A 34 -7.51 9.87 -10.80
CA HIS A 34 -6.68 10.06 -9.60
C HIS A 34 -5.26 10.49 -9.98
N LYS A 35 -4.79 11.59 -9.39
CA LYS A 35 -3.43 12.10 -9.66
C LYS A 35 -2.38 11.29 -8.90
N VAL A 36 -1.46 10.68 -9.62
CA VAL A 36 -0.25 10.05 -9.07
C VAL A 36 0.86 11.09 -8.94
N VAL A 37 1.21 11.44 -7.72
CA VAL A 37 2.29 12.39 -7.42
C VAL A 37 3.58 11.60 -7.21
N TYR A 38 4.70 12.06 -7.78
CA TYR A 38 6.00 11.37 -7.74
C TYR A 38 5.89 9.91 -8.21
N PRO A 39 5.74 9.69 -9.52
CA PRO A 39 5.41 8.36 -10.07
C PRO A 39 6.52 7.31 -9.91
N GLU A 40 7.75 7.71 -9.64
CA GLU A 40 8.85 6.80 -9.37
C GLU A 40 8.83 6.25 -7.93
N ILE A 41 8.19 6.99 -6.99
CA ILE A 41 8.08 6.56 -5.60
C ILE A 41 7.02 5.49 -5.48
N SER A 42 7.40 4.37 -4.89
CA SER A 42 6.60 3.18 -4.69
C SER A 42 5.33 3.44 -3.86
N LYS A 43 4.16 3.27 -4.49
CA LYS A 43 2.84 3.44 -3.88
C LYS A 43 1.93 2.28 -4.27
N ALA A 44 1.08 1.87 -3.35
CA ALA A 44 -0.01 0.92 -3.60
C ALA A 44 -1.36 1.63 -3.46
N TYR A 45 -2.10 1.74 -4.54
CA TYR A 45 -3.44 2.34 -4.58
C TYR A 45 -4.48 1.24 -4.45
N TYR A 46 -5.19 1.23 -3.33
CA TYR A 46 -6.25 0.26 -3.06
C TYR A 46 -7.58 0.81 -3.53
N GLY A 47 -8.18 0.17 -4.53
CA GLY A 47 -9.42 0.58 -5.14
C GLY A 47 -10.41 -0.58 -5.30
N LYS A 48 -11.64 -0.23 -5.64
CA LYS A 48 -12.73 -1.18 -5.92
C LYS A 48 -13.46 -0.74 -7.17
N LEU A 49 -13.36 -1.54 -8.24
CA LEU A 49 -14.18 -1.36 -9.43
C LEU A 49 -15.67 -1.62 -9.10
N SER A 50 -16.55 -0.79 -9.60
CA SER A 50 -17.99 -0.84 -9.32
C SER A 50 -18.83 -0.50 -10.56
N GLY A 51 -18.51 -1.12 -11.70
CA GLY A 51 -19.19 -0.97 -12.97
C GLY A 51 -18.44 -0.12 -14.01
N GLU A 52 -17.39 0.60 -13.59
CA GLU A 52 -16.59 1.46 -14.47
C GLU A 52 -15.09 1.22 -14.30
N ALA A 53 -14.33 1.46 -15.38
CA ALA A 53 -12.87 1.44 -15.34
C ALA A 53 -12.33 2.61 -14.52
N HIS A 54 -11.26 2.38 -13.76
CA HIS A 54 -10.59 3.42 -12.99
C HIS A 54 -9.38 3.99 -13.74
N TYR A 55 -9.16 5.30 -13.59
CA TYR A 55 -8.09 6.01 -14.26
C TYR A 55 -7.18 6.74 -13.27
N TYR A 56 -5.88 6.63 -13.49
CA TYR A 56 -4.84 7.30 -12.74
C TYR A 56 -4.01 8.15 -13.69
N THR A 57 -3.76 9.41 -13.37
CA THR A 57 -2.95 10.29 -14.22
C THR A 57 -1.58 10.53 -13.62
N ILE A 58 -0.56 10.46 -14.46
CA ILE A 58 0.83 10.74 -14.18
C ILE A 58 1.22 11.94 -15.05
N SER A 59 1.86 12.95 -14.47
CA SER A 59 2.46 14.04 -15.21
C SER A 59 3.88 14.26 -14.69
N SER A 60 4.85 14.26 -15.58
CA SER A 60 6.25 14.52 -15.28
C SER A 60 6.84 15.50 -16.30
N GLU A 61 7.62 16.46 -15.80
CA GLU A 61 8.37 17.42 -16.64
C GLU A 61 9.72 16.85 -17.09
N LYS A 62 10.09 15.69 -16.59
CA LYS A 62 11.33 14.96 -16.92
C LYS A 62 11.01 13.53 -17.26
N ASP A 63 11.88 12.92 -18.03
CA ASP A 63 11.87 11.47 -18.24
C ASP A 63 11.96 10.76 -16.91
N PHE A 64 11.21 9.67 -16.74
CA PHE A 64 11.14 8.94 -15.49
C PHE A 64 11.04 7.43 -15.69
N LEU A 65 11.45 6.68 -14.68
CA LEU A 65 11.30 5.23 -14.67
C LEU A 65 9.84 4.88 -14.37
N PHE A 66 9.19 4.28 -15.36
CA PHE A 66 7.80 3.86 -15.25
C PHE A 66 7.70 2.40 -14.78
N TYR A 67 6.90 2.19 -13.77
CA TYR A 67 6.47 0.88 -13.30
C TYR A 67 5.02 0.93 -12.85
N THR A 68 4.25 -0.08 -13.20
CA THR A 68 2.95 -0.36 -12.61
C THR A 68 2.66 -1.85 -12.60
N GLY A 69 1.99 -2.33 -11.57
CA GLY A 69 1.55 -3.71 -11.43
C GLY A 69 0.24 -3.81 -10.68
N ILE A 70 -0.48 -4.91 -10.84
CA ILE A 70 -1.78 -5.08 -10.21
C ILE A 70 -1.86 -6.38 -9.42
N LEU A 71 -2.42 -6.27 -8.24
CA LEU A 71 -2.80 -7.39 -7.38
C LEU A 71 -4.31 -7.38 -7.17
N SER A 72 -4.88 -8.55 -6.98
CA SER A 72 -6.25 -8.71 -6.51
C SER A 72 -6.28 -9.56 -5.24
N PRO A 73 -7.09 -9.24 -4.22
CA PRO A 73 -7.21 -10.09 -3.04
C PRO A 73 -7.67 -11.49 -3.41
N LYS A 74 -7.01 -12.52 -2.86
CA LYS A 74 -7.38 -13.92 -3.10
C LYS A 74 -8.54 -14.35 -2.21
N VAL A 75 -9.65 -13.61 -2.25
CA VAL A 75 -10.90 -13.96 -1.57
C VAL A 75 -11.82 -14.74 -2.48
N ASP A 76 -11.79 -14.47 -3.78
CA ASP A 76 -12.59 -15.11 -4.80
C ASP A 76 -11.80 -15.22 -6.12
N GLU A 77 -12.01 -16.30 -6.87
CA GLU A 77 -11.44 -16.51 -8.19
C GLU A 77 -11.99 -15.50 -9.22
N SER A 78 -13.19 -14.97 -9.00
CA SER A 78 -13.86 -14.03 -9.91
C SER A 78 -13.18 -12.67 -10.01
N TYR A 79 -12.33 -12.31 -9.05
CA TYR A 79 -11.64 -11.01 -9.02
C TYR A 79 -10.31 -10.99 -9.79
N LYS A 80 -9.93 -12.09 -10.43
CA LYS A 80 -8.84 -12.12 -11.40
C LYS A 80 -9.22 -11.37 -12.68
N TRP A 81 -8.29 -11.34 -13.61
CA TRP A 81 -8.48 -10.84 -14.97
C TRP A 81 -8.51 -9.32 -15.10
N LEU A 82 -7.99 -8.60 -14.08
CA LEU A 82 -7.77 -7.18 -14.18
C LEU A 82 -6.68 -6.87 -15.22
N SER A 83 -6.96 -5.91 -16.08
CA SER A 83 -6.10 -5.45 -17.15
C SER A 83 -5.57 -4.05 -16.86
N LEU A 84 -4.41 -3.73 -17.44
CA LEU A 84 -3.78 -2.42 -17.37
C LEU A 84 -3.55 -1.89 -18.78
N ASP A 85 -4.04 -0.69 -19.09
CA ASP A 85 -3.64 0.07 -20.26
C ASP A 85 -2.88 1.31 -19.82
N ILE A 86 -1.79 1.63 -20.52
CA ILE A 86 -1.12 2.92 -20.39
C ILE A 86 -1.47 3.74 -21.63
N LEU A 87 -2.01 4.92 -21.37
CA LEU A 87 -2.49 5.83 -22.40
C LEU A 87 -1.60 7.07 -22.45
N ASP A 88 -1.35 7.57 -23.65
CA ASP A 88 -0.73 8.87 -23.86
C ASP A 88 -1.71 10.04 -23.56
N LYS A 89 -1.24 11.27 -23.74
CA LYS A 89 -2.05 12.49 -23.57
C LYS A 89 -3.27 12.56 -24.49
N ASN A 90 -3.22 11.86 -25.64
CA ASN A 90 -4.30 11.81 -26.63
C ASN A 90 -5.26 10.63 -26.40
N ASN A 91 -5.05 9.88 -25.31
CA ASN A 91 -5.73 8.63 -24.97
C ASN A 91 -5.48 7.47 -25.93
N ASN A 92 -4.37 7.48 -26.66
CA ASN A 92 -3.94 6.30 -27.42
C ASN A 92 -3.28 5.32 -26.44
N ILE A 93 -3.57 4.03 -26.61
CA ILE A 93 -2.92 2.97 -25.84
C ILE A 93 -1.48 2.82 -26.34
N ILE A 94 -0.51 3.05 -25.47
CA ILE A 94 0.91 2.85 -25.75
C ILE A 94 1.46 1.54 -25.20
N TYR A 95 0.86 1.04 -24.10
CA TYR A 95 1.12 -0.27 -23.53
C TYR A 95 -0.19 -0.88 -23.05
N GLN A 96 -0.33 -2.18 -23.23
CA GLN A 96 -1.48 -2.95 -22.76
C GLN A 96 -1.01 -4.25 -22.10
N ALA A 97 -1.58 -4.56 -20.96
CA ALA A 97 -1.43 -5.84 -20.30
C ALA A 97 -2.82 -6.43 -20.04
N ASP A 98 -3.23 -7.33 -20.93
CA ASP A 98 -4.53 -8.01 -20.84
C ASP A 98 -4.51 -9.07 -19.74
N GLY A 99 -5.22 -8.81 -18.65
CA GLY A 99 -5.30 -9.71 -17.53
C GLY A 99 -5.95 -11.05 -17.84
N SER A 100 -6.78 -11.14 -18.90
CA SER A 100 -7.39 -12.40 -19.34
C SER A 100 -6.38 -13.35 -19.99
N GLN A 101 -5.31 -12.81 -20.56
CA GLN A 101 -4.22 -13.54 -21.20
C GLN A 101 -3.06 -13.81 -20.24
N TYR A 102 -3.09 -13.22 -19.04
CA TYR A 102 -2.00 -13.31 -18.09
C TYR A 102 -2.14 -14.54 -17.18
N LYS A 103 -1.00 -15.16 -16.84
CA LYS A 103 -0.96 -16.23 -15.85
C LYS A 103 -0.94 -15.67 -14.43
N TRP A 104 -2.10 -15.56 -13.82
CA TRP A 104 -2.24 -15.12 -12.42
C TRP A 104 -1.70 -16.19 -11.47
N ASN A 105 -0.82 -15.77 -10.56
CA ASN A 105 -0.22 -16.65 -9.56
C ASN A 105 -0.66 -16.21 -8.16
N ALA A 106 -0.92 -17.18 -7.29
CA ALA A 106 -1.14 -16.89 -5.88
C ALA A 106 0.17 -16.44 -5.25
N TRP A 107 0.16 -15.31 -4.60
CA TRP A 107 1.31 -14.72 -3.93
C TRP A 107 0.94 -14.25 -2.52
N TYR A 108 1.76 -14.64 -1.53
CA TYR A 108 1.62 -14.16 -0.17
C TYR A 108 2.33 -12.84 -0.02
N GLU A 109 1.57 -11.78 0.28
CA GLU A 109 2.12 -10.45 0.52
C GLU A 109 2.52 -10.32 2.00
N PRO A 110 3.83 -10.24 2.32
CA PRO A 110 4.32 -10.30 3.70
C PRO A 110 3.90 -9.12 4.56
N TYR A 111 3.63 -7.98 3.97
CA TYR A 111 3.27 -6.74 4.68
C TYR A 111 1.79 -6.68 5.00
N ALA A 112 0.92 -7.00 4.04
CA ALA A 112 -0.50 -7.16 4.27
C ALA A 112 -0.82 -8.46 5.01
N ARG A 113 0.13 -9.40 5.07
CA ARG A 113 0.00 -10.73 5.68
C ARG A 113 -1.19 -11.51 5.13
N ASP A 114 -1.40 -11.40 3.83
CA ASP A 114 -2.50 -12.06 3.15
C ASP A 114 -2.14 -12.55 1.76
N TRP A 115 -3.00 -13.36 1.18
CA TRP A 115 -2.82 -13.91 -0.14
C TRP A 115 -3.49 -13.04 -1.18
N TYR A 116 -2.74 -12.76 -2.25
CA TYR A 116 -3.21 -12.06 -3.43
C TYR A 116 -3.04 -12.92 -4.67
N TRP A 117 -3.83 -12.63 -5.67
CA TRP A 117 -3.51 -12.96 -7.04
C TRP A 117 -2.59 -11.90 -7.59
N LYS A 118 -1.38 -12.29 -7.98
CA LYS A 118 -0.45 -11.43 -8.67
C LYS A 118 -0.80 -11.43 -10.15
N GLY A 119 -1.18 -10.26 -10.67
CA GLY A 119 -1.60 -10.02 -12.05
C GLY A 119 -0.49 -9.39 -12.89
N PRO A 120 -0.86 -8.80 -14.03
CA PRO A 120 0.09 -8.20 -14.96
C PRO A 120 0.86 -7.03 -14.35
N GLU A 121 2.09 -6.88 -14.85
CA GLU A 121 3.01 -5.80 -14.54
C GLU A 121 3.52 -5.16 -15.83
N ILE A 122 3.71 -3.85 -15.84
CA ILE A 122 4.32 -3.08 -16.94
C ILE A 122 5.51 -2.34 -16.36
N GLY A 123 6.71 -2.64 -16.83
CA GLY A 123 7.97 -2.22 -16.20
C GLY A 123 8.38 -3.19 -15.08
N GLY A 124 9.42 -2.82 -14.33
CA GLY A 124 9.97 -3.64 -13.25
C GLY A 124 11.18 -4.49 -13.66
N GLU A 125 11.85 -5.12 -12.69
CA GLU A 125 12.95 -6.03 -12.98
C GLU A 125 12.46 -7.27 -13.73
N ILE A 126 13.31 -7.78 -14.64
CA ILE A 126 13.01 -9.06 -15.30
C ILE A 126 12.92 -10.14 -14.23
N ASN A 127 11.73 -10.57 -13.95
CA ASN A 127 11.55 -11.87 -13.33
C ASN A 127 11.84 -12.92 -14.40
N GLN A 128 12.88 -13.69 -14.23
CA GLN A 128 13.31 -14.74 -15.19
C GLN A 128 12.20 -15.78 -15.43
N GLU A 129 11.23 -15.90 -14.53
CA GLU A 129 10.09 -16.81 -14.65
C GLU A 129 8.91 -16.25 -15.47
N THR A 130 8.73 -14.91 -15.50
CA THR A 130 7.57 -14.28 -16.16
C THR A 130 7.91 -13.57 -17.47
N GLY A 131 9.18 -13.33 -17.77
CA GLY A 131 9.63 -12.74 -19.04
C GLY A 131 9.33 -11.24 -19.23
N PHE A 132 8.83 -10.53 -18.18
CA PHE A 132 8.52 -9.11 -18.26
C PHE A 132 9.72 -8.24 -17.88
N LYS A 133 9.88 -7.13 -18.59
CA LYS A 133 11.05 -6.26 -18.53
C LYS A 133 10.95 -5.19 -17.42
N LYS A 134 12.14 -4.80 -16.95
CA LYS A 134 12.48 -3.64 -16.11
C LYS A 134 11.57 -2.44 -16.30
N SER A 135 11.43 -1.64 -15.20
CA SER A 135 11.05 -0.24 -15.33
C SER A 135 11.74 0.35 -16.55
N PHE A 136 10.98 0.88 -17.47
CA PHE A 136 11.55 1.51 -18.64
C PHE A 136 11.48 3.02 -18.50
N LEU A 137 12.47 3.68 -19.07
CA LEU A 137 12.47 5.12 -19.14
C LEU A 137 11.35 5.55 -20.10
N ILE A 138 10.41 6.35 -19.59
CA ILE A 138 9.37 6.98 -20.39
C ILE A 138 9.64 8.48 -20.44
N GLU A 139 9.37 9.10 -21.60
CA GLU A 139 9.62 10.51 -21.81
C GLU A 139 8.77 11.42 -20.90
N ALA A 140 9.24 12.64 -20.70
CA ALA A 140 8.46 13.68 -20.04
C ALA A 140 7.09 13.84 -20.71
N GLY A 141 6.02 13.90 -19.91
CA GLY A 141 4.68 13.98 -20.48
C GLY A 141 3.58 13.65 -19.48
N THR A 142 2.37 13.53 -20.03
CA THR A 142 1.19 13.14 -19.27
C THR A 142 0.67 11.80 -19.79
N TYR A 143 0.51 10.88 -18.87
CA TYR A 143 0.06 9.51 -19.11
C TYR A 143 -1.12 9.16 -18.21
N LYS A 144 -1.90 8.17 -18.62
CA LYS A 144 -2.95 7.60 -17.77
C LYS A 144 -2.76 6.10 -17.66
N ILE A 145 -2.95 5.58 -16.46
CA ILE A 145 -3.11 4.14 -16.21
C ILE A 145 -4.60 3.88 -16.11
N LYS A 146 -5.11 2.99 -16.92
CA LYS A 146 -6.48 2.50 -16.86
C LYS A 146 -6.48 1.11 -16.23
N VAL A 147 -7.27 0.93 -15.18
CA VAL A 147 -7.51 -0.36 -14.52
C VAL A 147 -8.92 -0.81 -14.85
N TYR A 148 -9.07 -2.02 -15.37
CA TYR A 148 -10.37 -2.54 -15.77
C TYR A 148 -10.39 -4.07 -15.86
N ASN A 149 -11.56 -4.64 -15.94
CA ASN A 149 -11.84 -6.00 -16.41
C ASN A 149 -13.18 -6.00 -17.18
N ASN A 150 -13.63 -7.15 -17.64
CA ASN A 150 -14.84 -7.24 -18.47
C ASN A 150 -16.07 -6.63 -17.83
N ASP A 151 -16.26 -6.85 -16.53
CA ASP A 151 -17.44 -6.39 -15.79
C ASP A 151 -17.15 -5.10 -15.01
N ASN A 152 -15.90 -4.65 -14.97
CA ASN A 152 -15.42 -3.56 -14.11
C ASN A 152 -15.82 -3.76 -12.64
N LEU A 153 -15.62 -4.96 -12.13
CA LEU A 153 -15.92 -5.32 -10.74
C LEU A 153 -14.70 -5.89 -10.03
N GLY A 154 -14.64 -5.68 -8.72
CA GLY A 154 -13.66 -6.30 -7.84
C GLY A 154 -12.66 -5.35 -7.22
N ASN A 155 -12.04 -5.84 -6.15
CA ASN A 155 -11.02 -5.13 -5.41
C ASN A 155 -9.64 -5.31 -6.06
N TYR A 156 -8.83 -4.26 -6.02
CA TYR A 156 -7.47 -4.31 -6.54
C TYR A 156 -6.51 -3.47 -5.72
N SER A 157 -5.22 -3.79 -5.82
CA SER A 157 -4.11 -2.95 -5.40
C SER A 157 -3.26 -2.65 -6.63
N LEU A 158 -3.22 -1.38 -7.04
CA LEU A 158 -2.40 -0.90 -8.14
C LEU A 158 -1.09 -0.37 -7.56
N ALA A 159 0.02 -1.04 -7.86
CA ALA A 159 1.35 -0.55 -7.57
C ALA A 159 1.79 0.45 -8.66
N VAL A 160 2.39 1.56 -8.26
CA VAL A 160 3.03 2.53 -9.16
C VAL A 160 4.35 2.96 -8.55
N GLY A 161 5.42 2.92 -9.35
CA GLY A 161 6.77 3.26 -8.94
C GLY A 161 7.48 2.15 -8.17
N GLU A 162 8.80 2.12 -8.24
CA GLU A 162 9.66 1.11 -7.60
C GLU A 162 10.56 1.70 -6.51
N ALA A 163 10.87 3.00 -6.57
CA ALA A 163 11.76 3.63 -5.60
C ALA A 163 11.11 3.64 -4.21
N GLU A 164 11.70 2.86 -3.31
CA GLU A 164 11.24 2.85 -1.92
C GLU A 164 11.65 4.17 -1.24
N PHE A 165 10.67 4.98 -0.91
CA PHE A 165 10.85 6.18 -0.12
C PHE A 165 10.04 6.07 1.17
N PHE A 166 10.74 5.73 2.22
CA PHE A 166 10.18 5.81 3.56
C PHE A 166 10.51 7.19 4.10
N GLY A 167 9.51 8.05 4.15
CA GLY A 167 9.64 9.37 4.77
C GLY A 167 10.44 9.27 6.08
N SER A 168 11.32 10.22 6.33
CA SER A 168 12.21 10.25 7.51
C SER A 168 11.44 10.30 8.85
N ASN A 169 10.12 10.49 8.79
CA ASN A 169 9.27 10.75 9.95
C ASN A 169 8.60 9.46 10.44
N THR A 170 8.99 9.03 11.64
CA THR A 170 8.38 7.88 12.35
C THR A 170 6.86 8.03 12.51
N PHE A 171 6.37 9.26 12.64
CA PHE A 171 4.94 9.54 12.77
C PHE A 171 4.16 9.19 11.50
N GLU A 172 4.67 9.51 10.32
CA GLU A 172 4.05 9.12 9.04
C GLU A 172 3.97 7.60 8.88
N LYS A 173 5.00 6.87 9.33
CA LYS A 173 4.99 5.40 9.33
C LYS A 173 3.89 4.84 10.22
N ILE A 174 3.69 5.41 11.41
CA ILE A 174 2.63 5.01 12.34
C ILE A 174 1.25 5.30 11.74
N ILE A 175 1.03 6.48 11.16
CA ILE A 175 -0.23 6.84 10.50
C ILE A 175 -0.51 5.90 9.33
N THR A 176 0.49 5.60 8.52
CA THR A 176 0.38 4.64 7.42
C THR A 176 -0.05 3.25 7.92
N TRP A 177 0.56 2.79 9.00
CA TRP A 177 0.23 1.50 9.61
C TRP A 177 -1.21 1.47 10.16
N ILE A 178 -1.64 2.54 10.82
CA ILE A 178 -3.03 2.71 11.27
C ILE A 178 -4.00 2.67 10.07
N GLN A 179 -3.66 3.32 8.97
CA GLN A 179 -4.49 3.31 7.76
C GLN A 179 -4.64 1.90 7.18
N ILE A 180 -3.56 1.12 7.13
CA ILE A 180 -3.62 -0.27 6.66
C ILE A 180 -4.54 -1.09 7.55
N ILE A 181 -4.37 -1.02 8.86
CA ILE A 181 -5.11 -1.83 9.82
C ILE A 181 -6.61 -1.50 9.82
N PHE A 182 -6.95 -0.23 9.97
CA PHE A 182 -8.33 0.17 10.28
C PHE A 182 -9.15 0.56 9.06
N TYR A 183 -8.51 0.86 7.92
CA TYR A 183 -9.21 1.36 6.74
C TYR A 183 -9.02 0.47 5.51
N ILE A 184 -7.79 0.10 5.17
CA ILE A 184 -7.51 -0.62 3.93
C ILE A 184 -7.93 -2.08 4.06
N GLY A 185 -7.55 -2.75 5.14
CA GLY A 185 -7.90 -4.15 5.38
C GLY A 185 -9.41 -4.41 5.30
N PRO A 186 -10.25 -3.72 6.08
CA PRO A 186 -11.71 -3.85 5.99
C PRO A 186 -12.28 -3.47 4.63
N TYR A 187 -11.76 -2.43 3.97
CA TYR A 187 -12.22 -2.00 2.66
C TYR A 187 -11.95 -3.02 1.57
N MET A 188 -10.81 -3.71 1.62
CA MET A 188 -10.40 -4.71 0.65
C MET A 188 -10.99 -6.10 0.91
N ASP A 189 -11.72 -6.28 1.99
CA ASP A 189 -12.27 -7.57 2.41
C ASP A 189 -11.20 -8.68 2.52
N ILE A 190 -10.02 -8.28 2.98
CA ILE A 190 -8.84 -9.14 3.06
C ILE A 190 -9.06 -10.20 4.15
N ALA A 191 -8.83 -11.47 3.82
CA ALA A 191 -9.15 -12.60 4.70
C ALA A 191 -8.40 -12.55 6.05
N TYR A 192 -7.18 -12.03 6.06
CA TYR A 192 -6.41 -11.85 7.29
C TYR A 192 -7.13 -10.94 8.29
N TRP A 193 -7.74 -9.84 7.82
CA TRP A 193 -8.45 -8.89 8.68
C TRP A 193 -9.75 -9.46 9.24
N LYS A 194 -10.41 -10.36 8.51
CA LYS A 194 -11.56 -11.11 9.03
C LYS A 194 -11.18 -12.05 10.17
N LYS A 195 -9.92 -12.53 10.18
CA LYS A 195 -9.37 -13.39 11.24
C LYS A 195 -8.66 -12.61 12.35
N PHE A 196 -8.44 -11.31 12.17
CA PHE A 196 -7.78 -10.45 13.15
C PHE A 196 -8.78 -10.11 14.25
N ASP A 197 -8.79 -10.92 15.28
CA ASP A 197 -9.57 -10.66 16.47
C ASP A 197 -8.89 -9.56 17.29
N VAL A 198 -9.32 -8.32 17.05
CA VAL A 198 -8.83 -7.14 17.79
C VAL A 198 -9.03 -7.34 19.30
N THR A 199 -10.05 -8.12 19.71
CA THR A 199 -10.34 -8.35 21.12
C THR A 199 -9.23 -9.13 21.82
N ALA A 200 -8.50 -9.99 21.10
CA ALA A 200 -7.34 -10.70 21.64
C ALA A 200 -6.18 -9.78 22.05
N TYR A 201 -6.10 -8.57 21.48
CA TYR A 201 -5.05 -7.59 21.78
C TYR A 201 -5.47 -6.55 22.82
N ILE A 202 -6.76 -6.44 23.15
CA ILE A 202 -7.27 -5.50 24.18
C ILE A 202 -6.51 -5.65 25.50
N PRO A 203 -6.28 -6.84 26.06
CA PRO A 203 -5.55 -7.01 27.31
C PRO A 203 -4.11 -6.46 27.23
N HIS A 204 -3.43 -6.65 26.09
CA HIS A 204 -2.06 -6.15 25.88
C HIS A 204 -2.02 -4.63 25.77
N ILE A 205 -2.99 -4.04 25.09
CA ILE A 205 -3.13 -2.58 24.97
C ILE A 205 -3.45 -1.97 26.33
N MET A 206 -4.35 -2.58 27.10
CA MET A 206 -4.68 -2.15 28.46
C MET A 206 -3.48 -2.27 29.40
N LEU A 207 -2.69 -3.34 29.29
CA LEU A 207 -1.47 -3.52 30.07
C LEU A 207 -0.43 -2.43 29.76
N LEU A 208 -0.22 -2.11 28.48
CA LEU A 208 0.66 -1.02 28.05
C LEU A 208 0.18 0.34 28.57
N ALA A 209 -1.12 0.61 28.50
CA ALA A 209 -1.71 1.82 29.04
C ALA A 209 -1.54 1.91 30.56
N LEU A 210 -1.70 0.79 31.29
CA LEU A 210 -1.46 0.72 32.73
C LEU A 210 0.00 1.01 33.09
N PHE A 211 0.96 0.42 32.36
CA PHE A 211 2.38 0.71 32.54
C PHE A 211 2.72 2.18 32.28
N PHE A 212 2.10 2.78 31.27
CA PHE A 212 2.28 4.19 30.96
C PHE A 212 1.72 5.09 32.07
N LEU A 213 0.54 4.78 32.62
CA LEU A 213 -0.05 5.48 33.74
C LEU A 213 0.81 5.34 35.02
N LEU A 214 1.28 4.14 35.32
CA LEU A 214 2.22 3.88 36.43
C LEU A 214 3.50 4.71 36.29
N TYR A 215 4.05 4.77 35.08
CA TYR A 215 5.22 5.61 34.79
C TYR A 215 4.96 7.09 35.11
N ILE A 216 3.81 7.62 34.68
CA ILE A 216 3.44 9.02 34.97
C ILE A 216 3.31 9.27 36.47
N VAL A 217 2.66 8.36 37.22
CA VAL A 217 2.48 8.46 38.64
C VAL A 217 3.84 8.42 39.36
N ILE A 218 4.68 7.46 39.04
CA ILE A 218 6.03 7.33 39.62
C ILE A 218 6.84 8.60 39.35
N LYS A 219 6.83 9.09 38.08
CA LYS A 219 7.52 10.33 37.71
C LYS A 219 7.04 11.52 38.55
N LYS A 220 5.71 11.65 38.76
CA LYS A 220 5.13 12.70 39.59
C LYS A 220 5.59 12.61 41.06
N ILE A 221 5.63 11.40 41.65
CA ILE A 221 6.06 11.16 43.01
C ILE A 221 7.54 11.56 43.17
N PHE A 222 8.41 11.12 42.29
CA PHE A 222 9.83 11.45 42.32
C PHE A 222 10.09 12.95 42.10
N TYR A 223 9.34 13.59 41.20
CA TYR A 223 9.47 15.04 40.98
C TYR A 223 9.03 15.83 42.21
N LYS A 224 7.94 15.42 42.85
CA LYS A 224 7.46 16.08 44.11
C LYS A 224 8.46 15.90 45.25
N LYS A 225 9.09 14.71 45.39
CA LYS A 225 10.08 14.43 46.41
C LYS A 225 11.36 15.27 46.27
N LYS A 226 11.77 15.56 45.02
CA LYS A 226 12.93 16.40 44.73
C LYS A 226 12.72 17.85 45.19
N ASN A 227 11.53 18.40 44.99
CA ASN A 227 11.19 19.78 45.35
C ASN A 227 10.94 19.99 46.87
N TYR A 228 10.93 18.91 47.68
CA TYR A 228 10.86 19.02 49.16
C TYR A 228 12.22 18.89 49.83
N LEU A 229 13.28 18.62 49.05
CA LEU A 229 14.65 18.44 49.55
C LEU A 229 15.58 19.59 49.14
N GLU A 230 15.08 20.54 48.37
CA GLU A 230 15.66 21.86 48.08
C GLU A 230 14.93 22.94 48.92
#